data_b389d709709f4986390123b6113dc73b
#
_entry.id   b389d709709f4986390123b6113dc73b
#
_cell.length_a   1.000
_cell.length_b   1.000
_cell.length_c   1.000
_cell.angle_alpha   90.00
_cell.angle_beta   90.00
_cell.angle_gamma   90.00
#
_symmetry.space_group_name_H-M   'P 1'
#
loop_
_entity.id
_entity.type
_entity.pdbx_description
1 polymer ?
#
loop_
_entity_poly.entity_id
_entity_poly.type
_entity_poly.pdbx_seq_one_letter_code
_entity_poly.pdbx_strand_id
1 'polypeptide(L)'
;MGHEIEGWDYYVIKMKMKEAAKEIGFAHEMSDSKTLSDLLQRQINTARATSQMGHYLSSRDDRFYSSIIVAAQEGSPSWKPVSLDPEDNELGLFNKVAESFGLLTFDGGEKYYALDGQHRLASIKNLLDPQTEPLPPEGFENEDLSIIIMLTNDDARVAWKVKFRRLFSSLNRYAKPVDKDTTIIMEEDDLFAMITREILKTS
;
A
#
# COMPACT_ATOMS: atom_id res chain seq x y z
N MET A 1 0.73 5.11 -15.88
CA MET A 1 0.37 4.05 -16.84
C MET A 1 -0.85 3.35 -16.28
N GLY A 2 -2.05 3.75 -16.74
CA GLY A 2 -3.24 2.97 -16.47
C GLY A 2 -3.23 1.79 -17.44
N HIS A 3 -2.98 0.58 -16.97
CA HIS A 3 -3.25 -0.63 -17.73
C HIS A 3 -4.67 -1.04 -17.39
N GLU A 4 -5.55 -1.05 -18.39
CA GLU A 4 -6.82 -1.76 -18.32
C GLU A 4 -6.51 -3.26 -18.19
N ILE A 5 -6.52 -3.76 -16.98
CA ILE A 5 -6.76 -5.17 -16.73
C ILE A 5 -8.29 -5.29 -16.81
N GLU A 6 -8.83 -6.21 -17.60
CA GLU A 6 -10.26 -6.35 -17.82
C GLU A 6 -11.04 -6.24 -16.50
N GLY A 7 -11.73 -5.09 -16.32
CA GLY A 7 -12.53 -4.76 -15.13
C GLY A 7 -11.82 -4.06 -13.98
N TRP A 8 -10.56 -3.62 -14.13
CA TRP A 8 -9.83 -2.83 -13.13
C TRP A 8 -9.02 -1.72 -13.77
N ASP A 9 -9.17 -0.50 -13.24
CA ASP A 9 -8.22 0.58 -13.45
C ASP A 9 -7.35 0.73 -12.21
N TYR A 10 -6.06 0.98 -12.38
CA TYR A 10 -5.20 1.27 -11.25
C TYR A 10 -4.36 2.52 -11.47
N TYR A 11 -4.13 3.23 -10.38
CA TYR A 11 -3.35 4.46 -10.38
C TYR A 11 -2.29 4.40 -9.28
N VAL A 12 -1.10 4.89 -9.57
CA VAL A 12 -0.04 5.07 -8.57
C VAL A 12 -0.10 6.51 -8.12
N ILE A 13 -0.36 6.72 -6.84
CA ILE A 13 -0.50 8.04 -6.23
C ILE A 13 0.42 8.18 -5.03
N LYS A 14 0.64 9.41 -4.60
CA LYS A 14 1.27 9.74 -3.32
C LYS A 14 0.21 10.24 -2.35
N MET A 15 0.31 9.81 -1.10
CA MET A 15 -0.57 10.22 -0.02
C MET A 15 0.27 10.48 1.24
N LYS A 16 -0.10 11.45 2.07
CA LYS A 16 0.58 11.65 3.35
C LYS A 16 0.25 10.55 4.33
N MET A 17 1.21 10.19 5.22
CA MET A 17 1.00 9.14 6.23
C MET A 17 -0.26 9.39 7.06
N LYS A 18 -0.49 10.65 7.49
CA LYS A 18 -1.68 11.04 8.25
C LYS A 18 -2.99 10.84 7.47
N GLU A 19 -2.97 11.10 6.17
CA GLU A 19 -4.13 10.93 5.30
C GLU A 19 -4.41 9.44 5.10
N ALA A 20 -3.38 8.64 4.83
CA ALA A 20 -3.49 7.20 4.70
C ALA A 20 -4.03 6.56 6.00
N ALA A 21 -3.54 6.99 7.15
CA ALA A 21 -4.02 6.49 8.44
C ALA A 21 -5.49 6.83 8.69
N LYS A 22 -5.95 8.02 8.25
CA LYS A 22 -7.31 8.49 8.45
C LYS A 22 -8.29 7.85 7.47
N GLU A 23 -7.96 7.83 6.18
CA GLU A 23 -8.92 7.54 5.11
C GLU A 23 -8.94 6.05 4.72
N ILE A 24 -7.84 5.28 4.93
CA ILE A 24 -7.79 3.89 4.51
C ILE A 24 -8.20 2.96 5.65
N GLY A 25 -9.27 2.19 5.42
CA GLY A 25 -9.73 1.10 6.29
C GLY A 25 -9.01 -0.22 5.98
N PHE A 26 -9.29 -1.23 6.79
CA PHE A 26 -8.79 -2.60 6.60
C PHE A 26 -9.78 -3.44 5.78
N ALA A 27 -9.27 -4.46 5.08
CA ALA A 27 -10.10 -5.33 4.24
C ALA A 27 -11.25 -6.02 5.01
N HIS A 28 -11.08 -6.27 6.31
CA HIS A 28 -12.14 -6.88 7.12
C HIS A 28 -13.36 -5.97 7.31
N GLU A 29 -13.19 -4.66 7.24
CA GLU A 29 -14.27 -3.67 7.37
C GLU A 29 -15.23 -3.65 6.17
N MET A 30 -14.81 -4.27 5.06
CA MET A 30 -15.66 -4.42 3.87
C MET A 30 -16.70 -5.51 3.98
N SER A 31 -16.58 -6.40 4.96
CA SER A 31 -17.46 -7.56 5.09
C SER A 31 -18.71 -7.20 5.89
N ASP A 32 -19.88 -7.45 5.29
CA ASP A 32 -21.17 -7.32 5.98
C ASP A 32 -21.38 -8.45 7.01
N SER A 33 -20.53 -9.49 6.99
CA SER A 33 -20.59 -10.62 7.91
C SER A 33 -19.60 -10.41 9.05
N LYS A 34 -20.09 -10.27 10.27
CA LYS A 34 -19.26 -10.15 11.47
C LYS A 34 -18.25 -11.30 11.60
N THR A 35 -18.67 -12.53 11.34
CA THR A 35 -17.79 -13.71 11.44
C THR A 35 -16.63 -13.67 10.44
N LEU A 36 -16.90 -13.26 9.17
CA LEU A 36 -15.86 -13.10 8.15
C LEU A 36 -14.94 -11.93 8.48
N SER A 37 -15.50 -10.83 8.95
CA SER A 37 -14.72 -9.68 9.42
C SER A 37 -13.77 -10.07 10.54
N ASP A 38 -14.25 -10.79 11.56
CA ASP A 38 -13.44 -11.26 12.69
C ASP A 38 -12.31 -12.20 12.26
N LEU A 39 -12.57 -13.08 11.28
CA LEU A 39 -11.55 -13.98 10.73
C LEU A 39 -10.45 -13.22 9.98
N LEU A 40 -10.81 -12.24 9.17
CA LEU A 40 -9.86 -11.40 8.45
C LEU A 40 -9.08 -10.51 9.41
N GLN A 41 -9.72 -9.95 10.42
CA GLN A 41 -9.08 -9.12 11.43
C GLN A 41 -8.01 -9.90 12.22
N ARG A 42 -8.24 -11.17 12.54
CA ARG A 42 -7.26 -12.04 13.24
C ARG A 42 -5.99 -12.26 12.43
N GLN A 43 -6.03 -12.11 11.11
CA GLN A 43 -4.85 -12.22 10.27
C GLN A 43 -3.94 -10.99 10.38
N ILE A 44 -4.47 -9.86 10.83
CA ILE A 44 -3.67 -8.66 11.10
C ILE A 44 -3.00 -8.89 12.47
N ASN A 45 -1.76 -9.35 12.44
CA ASN A 45 -0.98 -9.47 13.67
C ASN A 45 -0.53 -8.08 14.13
N THR A 46 -1.39 -7.44 14.94
CA THR A 46 -1.15 -6.10 15.47
C THR A 46 0.12 -6.04 16.33
N ALA A 47 0.44 -7.09 17.08
CA ALA A 47 1.66 -7.16 17.87
C ALA A 47 2.92 -7.10 17.00
N ARG A 48 2.93 -7.81 15.86
CA ARG A 48 4.06 -7.76 14.91
C ARG A 48 4.15 -6.40 14.22
N ALA A 49 3.01 -5.83 13.83
CA ALA A 49 2.96 -4.50 13.23
C ALA A 49 3.46 -3.44 14.21
N THR A 50 3.08 -3.54 15.49
CA THR A 50 3.46 -2.57 16.52
C THR A 50 4.92 -2.71 16.93
N SER A 51 5.43 -3.93 17.12
CA SER A 51 6.78 -4.13 17.67
C SER A 51 7.89 -4.04 16.61
N GLN A 52 7.81 -4.79 15.53
CA GLN A 52 8.90 -4.85 14.54
C GLN A 52 8.86 -3.70 13.53
N MET A 53 7.72 -3.49 12.88
CA MET A 53 7.58 -2.41 11.90
C MET A 53 7.54 -1.04 12.55
N GLY A 54 6.88 -0.91 13.72
CA GLY A 54 6.85 0.35 14.46
C GLY A 54 8.26 0.77 14.89
N HIS A 55 9.06 -0.18 15.39
CA HIS A 55 10.45 0.08 15.74
C HIS A 55 11.30 0.47 14.51
N TYR A 56 11.19 -0.26 13.42
CA TYR A 56 11.88 0.07 12.16
C TYR A 56 11.57 1.50 11.72
N LEU A 57 10.32 1.91 11.78
CA LEU A 57 9.88 3.23 11.35
C LEU A 57 10.29 4.35 12.28
N SER A 58 10.33 4.08 13.59
CA SER A 58 10.67 5.10 14.59
C SER A 58 12.18 5.30 14.76
N SER A 59 12.98 4.28 14.45
CA SER A 59 14.42 4.27 14.75
C SER A 59 15.33 4.57 13.57
N ARG A 60 14.82 4.53 12.34
CA ARG A 60 15.66 4.69 11.13
C ARG A 60 15.33 5.95 10.36
N ASP A 61 16.37 6.68 9.96
CA ASP A 61 16.25 7.86 9.10
C ASP A 61 16.11 7.50 7.61
N ASP A 62 16.66 6.33 7.22
CA ASP A 62 16.60 5.77 5.86
C ASP A 62 15.39 4.84 5.64
N ARG A 63 14.36 4.94 6.48
CA ARG A 63 13.16 4.12 6.40
C ARG A 63 12.47 4.24 5.05
N PHE A 64 12.08 3.10 4.50
CA PHE A 64 11.34 3.02 3.26
C PHE A 64 10.10 2.14 3.41
N TYR A 65 8.99 2.62 2.90
CA TYR A 65 7.74 1.88 2.82
C TYR A 65 7.43 1.51 1.36
N SER A 66 7.29 0.22 1.10
CA SER A 66 6.73 -0.21 -0.18
C SER A 66 5.26 0.17 -0.27
N SER A 67 4.74 0.28 -1.49
CA SER A 67 3.37 0.71 -1.76
C SER A 67 2.34 -0.14 -1.02
N ILE A 68 1.25 0.50 -0.59
CA ILE A 68 0.04 -0.18 -0.12
C ILE A 68 -0.92 -0.26 -1.31
N ILE A 69 -1.50 -1.44 -1.53
CA ILE A 69 -2.54 -1.63 -2.55
C ILE A 69 -3.90 -1.40 -1.89
N VAL A 70 -4.63 -0.43 -2.42
CA VAL A 70 -5.89 0.06 -1.87
C VAL A 70 -6.98 -0.07 -2.92
N ALA A 71 -8.15 -0.56 -2.55
CA ALA A 71 -9.32 -0.43 -3.39
C ALA A 71 -10.18 0.74 -2.95
N ALA A 72 -10.67 1.51 -3.91
CA ALA A 72 -11.71 2.48 -3.69
C ALA A 72 -13.07 1.90 -4.05
N GLN A 73 -14.01 2.07 -3.15
CA GLN A 73 -15.39 1.64 -3.28
C GLN A 73 -16.32 2.84 -3.15
N GLU A 74 -17.44 2.80 -3.85
CA GLU A 74 -18.43 3.89 -3.87
C GLU A 74 -17.84 5.16 -4.52
N GLY A 75 -18.59 6.27 -4.48
CA GLY A 75 -18.18 7.54 -5.08
C GLY A 75 -18.14 7.52 -6.61
N SER A 76 -17.56 8.57 -7.16
CA SER A 76 -17.46 8.77 -8.61
C SER A 76 -16.07 9.31 -8.97
N PRO A 77 -15.02 8.47 -8.87
CA PRO A 77 -13.66 8.90 -9.20
C PRO A 77 -13.58 9.31 -10.67
N SER A 78 -12.87 10.38 -10.96
CA SER A 78 -12.71 10.90 -12.32
C SER A 78 -11.24 11.16 -12.62
N TRP A 79 -10.77 10.61 -13.73
CA TRP A 79 -9.43 10.80 -14.24
C TRP A 79 -9.40 11.88 -15.32
N LYS A 80 -8.49 12.83 -15.20
CA LYS A 80 -8.22 13.87 -16.21
C LYS A 80 -6.74 13.80 -16.57
N PRO A 81 -6.39 13.38 -17.79
CA PRO A 81 -5.02 13.38 -18.24
C PRO A 81 -4.47 14.83 -18.32
N VAL A 82 -3.17 14.98 -18.12
CA VAL A 82 -2.48 16.25 -18.31
C VAL A 82 -2.38 16.52 -19.81
N SER A 83 -2.85 17.68 -20.25
CA SER A 83 -2.60 18.19 -21.60
C SER A 83 -1.24 18.89 -21.61
N LEU A 84 -0.33 18.39 -22.43
CA LEU A 84 0.97 19.06 -22.67
C LEU A 84 0.86 19.92 -23.92
N ASP A 85 1.48 21.10 -23.88
CA ASP A 85 1.50 21.99 -25.03
C ASP A 85 2.22 21.31 -26.22
N PRO A 86 1.64 21.29 -27.41
CA PRO A 86 2.29 20.72 -28.60
C PRO A 86 3.67 21.34 -28.91
N GLU A 87 3.91 22.59 -28.52
CA GLU A 87 5.21 23.29 -28.72
C GLU A 87 6.31 22.71 -27.81
N ASP A 88 5.98 22.13 -26.66
CA ASP A 88 6.93 21.47 -25.75
C ASP A 88 7.27 20.03 -26.19
N ASN A 89 6.68 19.55 -27.27
CA ASN A 89 6.77 18.16 -27.71
C ASN A 89 7.83 17.95 -28.79
N GLU A 90 9.07 18.32 -28.53
CA GLU A 90 10.19 18.20 -29.48
C GLU A 90 10.43 16.78 -30.01
N LEU A 91 9.94 15.73 -29.34
CA LEU A 91 10.25 14.35 -29.67
C LEU A 91 9.01 13.46 -29.92
N GLY A 92 7.79 13.96 -29.87
CA GLY A 92 6.56 13.14 -29.98
C GLY A 92 6.40 12.11 -28.84
N LEU A 93 7.35 12.05 -27.90
CA LEU A 93 7.34 11.11 -26.77
C LEU A 93 6.32 11.50 -25.73
N PHE A 94 6.09 12.79 -25.54
CA PHE A 94 5.18 13.31 -24.51
C PHE A 94 3.72 12.95 -24.77
N ASN A 95 3.27 12.86 -26.01
CA ASN A 95 1.88 12.47 -26.31
C ASN A 95 1.55 11.04 -25.85
N LYS A 96 2.52 10.12 -25.92
CA LYS A 96 2.33 8.73 -25.44
C LYS A 96 2.36 8.64 -23.90
N VAL A 97 3.04 9.58 -23.25
CA VAL A 97 3.21 9.59 -21.81
C VAL A 97 2.15 10.46 -21.14
N ALA A 98 1.64 11.48 -21.82
CA ALA A 98 0.66 12.43 -21.28
C ALA A 98 -0.62 11.76 -20.78
N GLU A 99 -1.10 10.72 -21.46
CA GLU A 99 -2.27 9.95 -21.02
C GLU A 99 -2.02 9.16 -19.72
N SER A 100 -0.74 8.90 -19.41
CA SER A 100 -0.33 8.17 -18.20
C SER A 100 -0.19 9.06 -16.98
N PHE A 101 -0.19 10.38 -17.16
CA PHE A 101 -0.14 11.37 -16.08
C PHE A 101 -1.42 12.19 -16.05
N GLY A 102 -1.93 12.44 -14.87
CA GLY A 102 -3.16 13.21 -14.77
C GLY A 102 -3.56 13.49 -13.34
N LEU A 103 -4.73 14.04 -13.20
CA LEU A 103 -5.37 14.31 -11.95
C LEU A 103 -6.50 13.30 -11.73
N LEU A 104 -6.37 12.48 -10.68
CA LEU A 104 -7.44 11.63 -10.18
C LEU A 104 -8.20 12.41 -9.11
N THR A 105 -9.46 12.67 -9.36
CA THR A 105 -10.35 13.40 -8.44
C THR A 105 -11.40 12.46 -7.86
N PHE A 106 -11.78 12.74 -6.61
CA PHE A 106 -12.78 12.01 -5.86
C PHE A 106 -13.88 12.97 -5.42
N ASP A 107 -15.11 12.47 -5.30
CA ASP A 107 -16.24 13.29 -4.85
C ASP A 107 -16.43 13.28 -3.31
N GLY A 108 -15.65 12.46 -2.61
CA GLY A 108 -15.72 12.31 -1.15
C GLY A 108 -16.71 11.24 -0.67
N GLY A 109 -17.36 10.54 -1.58
CA GLY A 109 -18.21 9.39 -1.28
C GLY A 109 -17.46 8.07 -1.25
N GLU A 110 -16.20 8.06 -1.66
CA GLU A 110 -15.39 6.87 -1.74
C GLU A 110 -15.00 6.33 -0.36
N LYS A 111 -14.92 5.00 -0.28
CA LYS A 111 -14.37 4.26 0.85
C LYS A 111 -13.13 3.50 0.40
N TYR A 112 -12.07 3.62 1.16
CA TYR A 112 -10.77 3.05 0.81
C TYR A 112 -10.43 1.89 1.73
N TYR A 113 -9.99 0.75 1.15
CA TYR A 113 -9.64 -0.45 1.92
C TYR A 113 -8.32 -1.04 1.45
N ALA A 114 -7.40 -1.30 2.39
CA ALA A 114 -6.13 -1.92 2.09
C ALA A 114 -6.31 -3.39 1.71
N LEU A 115 -5.88 -3.76 0.49
CA LEU A 115 -5.85 -5.13 -0.02
C LEU A 115 -4.56 -5.84 0.31
N ASP A 116 -3.46 -5.15 0.12
CA ASP A 116 -2.14 -5.55 0.55
C ASP A 116 -1.49 -4.43 1.35
N GLY A 117 -0.57 -4.82 2.22
CA GLY A 117 0.10 -3.86 3.11
C GLY A 117 -0.71 -3.52 4.38
N GLN A 118 -1.68 -4.34 4.79
CA GLN A 118 -2.48 -4.10 6.00
C GLN A 118 -1.63 -3.97 7.27
N HIS A 119 -0.55 -4.76 7.40
CA HIS A 119 0.39 -4.64 8.53
C HIS A 119 1.15 -3.32 8.50
N ARG A 120 1.52 -2.83 7.31
CA ARG A 120 2.15 -1.50 7.12
C ARG A 120 1.19 -0.39 7.51
N LEU A 121 -0.06 -0.47 7.04
CA LEU A 121 -1.09 0.48 7.43
C LEU A 121 -1.35 0.48 8.93
N ALA A 122 -1.41 -0.70 9.56
CA ALA A 122 -1.58 -0.83 11.01
C ALA A 122 -0.41 -0.18 11.77
N SER A 123 0.83 -0.35 11.29
CA SER A 123 2.00 0.30 11.89
C SER A 123 1.94 1.82 11.80
N ILE A 124 1.53 2.36 10.64
CA ILE A 124 1.34 3.80 10.45
C ILE A 124 0.26 4.34 11.41
N LYS A 125 -0.90 3.66 11.47
CA LYS A 125 -1.99 4.05 12.37
C LYS A 125 -1.55 4.04 13.84
N ASN A 126 -0.82 3.00 14.25
CA ASN A 126 -0.32 2.89 15.62
C ASN A 126 0.70 3.98 15.96
N LEU A 127 1.65 4.27 15.06
CA LEU A 127 2.63 5.34 15.29
C LEU A 127 2.00 6.72 15.37
N LEU A 128 0.92 6.94 14.66
CA LEU A 128 0.18 8.22 14.68
C LEU A 128 -0.85 8.31 15.82
N ASP A 129 -1.07 7.23 16.56
CA ASP A 129 -1.89 7.25 17.76
C ASP A 129 -1.05 7.77 18.95
N PRO A 130 -1.41 8.92 19.55
CA PRO A 130 -0.64 9.52 20.64
C PRO A 130 -0.61 8.67 21.92
N GLN A 131 -1.40 7.59 21.98
CA GLN A 131 -1.44 6.69 23.16
C GLN A 131 -0.51 5.48 23.00
N THR A 132 0.16 5.33 21.86
CA THR A 132 1.04 4.18 21.58
C THR A 132 2.51 4.55 21.61
N GLU A 133 3.33 3.56 21.97
CA GLU A 133 4.80 3.62 21.94
C GLU A 133 5.31 2.62 20.88
N PRO A 134 6.42 2.91 20.19
CA PRO A 134 7.25 4.12 20.27
C PRO A 134 6.60 5.33 19.59
N LEU A 135 6.98 6.54 19.97
CA LEU A 135 6.54 7.75 19.30
C LEU A 135 7.11 7.84 17.88
N PRO A 136 6.37 8.41 16.93
CA PRO A 136 6.86 8.60 15.57
C PRO A 136 7.99 9.64 15.54
N PRO A 137 8.89 9.57 14.56
CA PRO A 137 9.85 10.65 14.29
C PRO A 137 9.14 11.96 13.97
N GLU A 138 9.84 13.07 14.21
CA GLU A 138 9.33 14.41 13.87
C GLU A 138 8.98 14.49 12.37
N GLY A 139 7.80 14.97 12.05
CA GLY A 139 7.32 15.15 10.67
C GLY A 139 6.82 13.88 9.98
N PHE A 140 6.84 12.73 10.66
CA PHE A 140 6.39 11.43 10.11
C PHE A 140 4.99 11.51 9.48
N GLU A 141 4.07 12.23 10.09
CA GLU A 141 2.70 12.42 9.62
C GLU A 141 2.61 13.07 8.22
N ASN A 142 3.66 13.82 7.83
CA ASN A 142 3.76 14.52 6.56
C ASN A 142 4.66 13.80 5.52
N GLU A 143 5.21 12.65 5.85
CA GLU A 143 5.96 11.84 4.89
C GLU A 143 5.04 11.28 3.82
N ASP A 144 5.60 11.03 2.63
CA ASP A 144 4.88 10.51 1.49
C ASP A 144 4.86 8.97 1.50
N LEU A 145 3.67 8.41 1.32
CA LEU A 145 3.44 7.00 1.12
C LEU A 145 3.00 6.77 -0.33
N SER A 146 3.59 5.78 -0.99
CA SER A 146 3.14 5.32 -2.30
C SER A 146 1.90 4.43 -2.15
N ILE A 147 0.84 4.76 -2.86
CA ILE A 147 -0.42 4.00 -2.88
C ILE A 147 -0.69 3.55 -4.32
N ILE A 148 -1.03 2.29 -4.49
CA ILE A 148 -1.62 1.77 -5.72
C ILE A 148 -3.12 1.68 -5.49
N ILE A 149 -3.88 2.61 -6.05
CA ILE A 149 -5.32 2.63 -5.90
C ILE A 149 -5.98 1.87 -7.04
N MET A 150 -6.86 0.94 -6.69
CA MET A 150 -7.61 0.10 -7.62
C MET A 150 -9.05 0.60 -7.69
N LEU A 151 -9.52 0.88 -8.89
CA LEU A 151 -10.90 1.23 -9.19
C LEU A 151 -11.53 0.11 -10.00
N THR A 152 -12.83 -0.12 -9.82
CA THR A 152 -13.57 -1.08 -10.65
C THR A 152 -14.49 -0.34 -11.59
N ASN A 153 -14.52 -0.78 -12.85
CA ASN A 153 -15.41 -0.26 -13.89
C ASN A 153 -16.81 -0.88 -13.84
N ASP A 154 -17.09 -1.74 -12.85
CA ASP A 154 -18.37 -2.42 -12.72
C ASP A 154 -19.33 -1.67 -11.78
N ASP A 155 -20.46 -1.23 -12.33
CA ASP A 155 -21.55 -0.58 -11.58
C ASP A 155 -22.33 -1.53 -10.65
N ALA A 156 -22.13 -2.83 -10.76
CA ALA A 156 -22.86 -3.81 -9.97
C ALA A 156 -22.16 -4.12 -8.63
N ARG A 157 -22.70 -3.64 -7.51
CA ARG A 157 -22.19 -3.87 -6.14
C ARG A 157 -21.87 -5.34 -5.83
N VAL A 158 -22.59 -6.30 -6.40
CA VAL A 158 -22.36 -7.74 -6.14
C VAL A 158 -21.12 -8.24 -6.89
N ALA A 159 -20.95 -7.82 -8.15
CA ALA A 159 -19.77 -8.16 -8.96
C ALA A 159 -18.50 -7.59 -8.33
N TRP A 160 -18.56 -6.38 -7.81
CA TRP A 160 -17.47 -5.72 -7.11
C TRP A 160 -16.95 -6.54 -5.91
N LYS A 161 -17.84 -6.98 -4.99
CA LYS A 161 -17.44 -7.79 -3.82
C LYS A 161 -16.75 -9.09 -4.20
N VAL A 162 -17.18 -9.73 -5.29
CA VAL A 162 -16.58 -10.97 -5.80
C VAL A 162 -15.20 -10.71 -6.40
N LYS A 163 -15.08 -9.70 -7.26
CA LYS A 163 -13.80 -9.28 -7.86
C LYS A 163 -12.79 -8.93 -6.78
N PHE A 164 -13.22 -8.16 -5.81
CA PHE A 164 -12.40 -7.72 -4.71
C PHE A 164 -11.85 -8.88 -3.87
N ARG A 165 -12.70 -9.84 -3.48
CA ARG A 165 -12.27 -11.05 -2.76
C ARG A 165 -11.29 -11.89 -3.56
N ARG A 166 -11.46 -11.98 -4.88
CA ARG A 166 -10.51 -12.67 -5.77
C ARG A 166 -9.16 -11.97 -5.78
N LEU A 167 -9.15 -10.65 -5.94
CA LEU A 167 -7.93 -9.86 -5.95
C LEU A 167 -7.20 -9.96 -4.60
N PHE A 168 -7.91 -9.78 -3.48
CA PHE A 168 -7.36 -9.95 -2.14
C PHE A 168 -6.75 -11.33 -1.94
N SER A 169 -7.49 -12.39 -2.32
CA SER A 169 -7.00 -13.78 -2.23
C SER A 169 -5.76 -14.00 -3.08
N SER A 170 -5.71 -13.45 -4.31
CA SER A 170 -4.56 -13.59 -5.19
C SER A 170 -3.32 -12.90 -4.65
N LEU A 171 -3.44 -11.66 -4.19
CA LEU A 171 -2.34 -10.90 -3.62
C LEU A 171 -1.73 -11.61 -2.40
N ASN A 172 -2.58 -12.15 -1.51
CA ASN A 172 -2.11 -12.78 -0.29
C ASN A 172 -1.64 -14.24 -0.49
N ARG A 173 -2.22 -14.99 -1.44
CA ARG A 173 -1.86 -16.39 -1.71
C ARG A 173 -0.46 -16.56 -2.27
N TYR A 174 -0.03 -15.62 -3.12
CA TYR A 174 1.25 -15.72 -3.83
C TYR A 174 2.38 -14.96 -3.14
N ALA A 175 2.10 -14.26 -2.03
CA ALA A 175 3.11 -13.66 -1.18
C ALA A 175 3.93 -14.79 -0.50
N LYS A 176 5.11 -15.08 -1.04
CA LYS A 176 6.04 -16.03 -0.41
C LYS A 176 6.89 -15.31 0.63
N PRO A 177 7.06 -15.86 1.84
CA PRO A 177 8.08 -15.39 2.76
C PRO A 177 9.45 -15.47 2.11
N VAL A 178 10.31 -14.51 2.36
CA VAL A 178 11.73 -14.58 1.98
C VAL A 178 12.34 -15.78 2.71
N ASP A 179 13.08 -16.62 1.98
CA ASP A 179 13.76 -17.77 2.58
C ASP A 179 14.90 -17.31 3.51
N LYS A 180 15.32 -18.21 4.41
CA LYS A 180 16.32 -17.87 5.43
C LYS A 180 17.69 -17.52 4.82
N ASP A 181 18.06 -18.16 3.73
CA ASP A 181 19.36 -17.94 3.10
C ASP A 181 19.40 -16.55 2.48
N THR A 182 18.34 -16.15 1.78
CA THR A 182 18.18 -14.79 1.26
C THR A 182 18.16 -13.76 2.38
N THR A 183 17.46 -14.05 3.51
CA THR A 183 17.45 -13.16 4.66
C THR A 183 18.86 -12.96 5.22
N ILE A 184 19.64 -14.02 5.41
CA ILE A 184 21.04 -13.92 5.89
C ILE A 184 21.91 -13.09 4.93
N ILE A 185 21.71 -13.24 3.61
CA ILE A 185 22.49 -12.51 2.60
C ILE A 185 22.15 -11.01 2.58
N MET A 186 20.90 -10.65 2.78
CA MET A 186 20.39 -9.28 2.59
C MET A 186 20.25 -8.47 3.88
N GLU A 187 20.25 -9.13 5.06
CA GLU A 187 20.04 -8.48 6.34
C GLU A 187 21.30 -7.79 6.85
N GLU A 188 21.28 -6.47 6.99
CA GLU A 188 22.44 -5.67 7.43
C GLU A 188 22.36 -5.23 8.89
N ASP A 189 21.21 -5.40 9.53
CA ASP A 189 20.98 -4.97 10.91
C ASP A 189 21.03 -6.13 11.91
N ASP A 190 21.05 -7.39 11.43
CA ASP A 190 21.17 -8.58 12.28
C ASP A 190 22.63 -9.02 12.40
N LEU A 191 23.17 -8.98 13.62
CA LEU A 191 24.55 -9.33 13.90
C LEU A 191 24.89 -10.77 13.49
N PHE A 192 23.97 -11.72 13.69
CA PHE A 192 24.21 -13.12 13.30
C PHE A 192 24.23 -13.29 11.78
N ALA A 193 23.37 -12.57 11.04
CA ALA A 193 23.40 -12.55 9.59
C ALA A 193 24.71 -11.97 9.07
N MET A 194 25.19 -10.87 9.63
CA MET A 194 26.46 -10.23 9.28
C MET A 194 27.66 -11.17 9.54
N ILE A 195 27.74 -11.78 10.72
CA ILE A 195 28.80 -12.75 11.06
C ILE A 195 28.74 -13.96 10.14
N THR A 196 27.58 -14.51 9.87
CA THR A 196 27.41 -15.68 9.00
C THR A 196 27.91 -15.38 7.57
N ARG A 197 27.57 -14.21 7.01
CA ARG A 197 28.09 -13.78 5.71
C ARG A 197 29.61 -13.67 5.69
N GLU A 198 30.20 -13.14 6.75
CA GLU A 198 31.64 -12.95 6.82
C GLU A 198 32.38 -14.31 6.89
N ILE A 199 31.83 -15.26 7.64
CA ILE A 199 32.37 -16.64 7.68
C ILE A 199 32.27 -17.31 6.30
N LEU A 200 31.14 -17.15 5.60
CA LEU A 200 30.93 -17.75 4.28
C LEU A 200 31.83 -17.16 3.18
N LYS A 201 32.26 -15.89 3.31
CA LYS A 201 33.22 -15.28 2.36
C LYS A 201 34.64 -15.81 2.51
N THR A 202 34.99 -16.35 3.68
CA THR A 202 36.33 -16.81 4.01
C THR A 202 36.52 -18.33 3.82
N SER A 203 35.45 -19.04 3.45
CA SER A 203 35.45 -20.49 3.19
C SER A 203 35.53 -20.80 1.71
#